data_e073f9609cd95e4e10cb4e6317b2e037
#
_entry.id   e073f9609cd95e4e10cb4e6317b2e037
#
_cell.length_a   1.000
_cell.length_b   1.000
_cell.length_c   1.000
_cell.angle_alpha   90.00
_cell.angle_beta   90.00
_cell.angle_gamma   90.00
#
_symmetry.space_group_name_H-M   'P 1'
#
loop_
_entity.id
_entity.type
_entity.pdbx_description
1 polymer ?
#
loop_
_entity_poly.entity_id
_entity_poly.type
_entity_poly.pdbx_seq_one_letter_code
_entity_poly.pdbx_strand_id
1 'polypeptide(L)'
;DQPYRTDMAYNCGYQEVPAEVRAKRLGDDVSPLHTYGFSATAMSDLILHAIETGEPYPIKMMWFQSTNPIANMGAEAPRVYKALRTLDFVGVAGIFMNPTAMACADLVLPIAMCPERNSFRTWYTPMRPITKVMDAPGEAVSDEELIVKIVGKTNPELLERFGIHDDISLLNFFLRERSDWGGKLGKDFQDLVEECWSYPDLQYRKY
;
A
#
# COMPACT_ATOMS: atom_id res chain seq x y z
N ASP A 1 -19.94 18.73 -9.75
CA ASP A 1 -19.10 17.64 -10.28
C ASP A 1 -17.67 17.95 -9.87
N GLN A 2 -17.10 17.10 -9.03
CA GLN A 2 -15.70 17.23 -8.64
C GLN A 2 -14.87 16.47 -9.68
N PRO A 3 -14.03 17.14 -10.47
CA PRO A 3 -13.37 16.52 -11.63
C PRO A 3 -12.37 15.40 -11.29
N TYR A 4 -12.00 15.25 -10.03
CA TYR A 4 -11.02 14.26 -9.56
C TYR A 4 -11.53 13.42 -8.39
N ARG A 5 -12.83 13.25 -8.29
CA ARG A 5 -13.37 12.28 -7.36
C ARG A 5 -13.02 10.89 -7.89
N THR A 6 -12.10 10.23 -7.24
CA THR A 6 -11.96 8.80 -7.36
C THR A 6 -13.11 8.18 -6.60
N ASP A 7 -14.10 7.69 -7.30
CA ASP A 7 -14.93 6.66 -6.72
C ASP A 7 -13.99 5.51 -6.47
N MET A 8 -13.69 5.27 -5.21
CA MET A 8 -12.92 4.09 -4.84
C MET A 8 -13.68 2.90 -5.39
N ALA A 9 -13.14 2.31 -6.43
CA ALA A 9 -13.67 1.08 -6.97
C ALA A 9 -13.43 0.02 -5.90
N TYR A 10 -14.44 -0.18 -5.07
CA TYR A 10 -14.44 -1.15 -3.99
C TYR A 10 -14.17 -2.58 -4.46
N ASN A 11 -14.07 -2.77 -5.74
CA ASN A 11 -13.92 -4.08 -6.33
C ASN A 11 -12.55 -4.35 -6.96
N CYS A 12 -11.58 -3.47 -6.89
CA CYS A 12 -10.20 -3.67 -7.33
C CYS A 12 -9.97 -4.91 -8.23
N GLY A 13 -10.81 -5.16 -9.21
CA GLY A 13 -10.76 -6.34 -10.06
C GLY A 13 -11.12 -7.68 -9.38
N TYR A 14 -11.62 -7.68 -8.14
CA TYR A 14 -11.97 -8.93 -7.44
C TYR A 14 -12.98 -9.79 -8.21
N GLN A 15 -13.95 -9.18 -8.87
CA GLN A 15 -14.95 -9.90 -9.66
C GLN A 15 -14.35 -10.54 -10.92
N GLU A 16 -13.22 -10.05 -11.39
CA GLU A 16 -12.49 -10.57 -12.54
C GLU A 16 -11.60 -11.75 -12.19
N VAL A 17 -11.38 -11.98 -10.88
CA VAL A 17 -10.58 -13.11 -10.41
C VAL A 17 -11.37 -14.40 -10.56
N PRO A 18 -10.81 -15.46 -11.19
CA PRO A 18 -11.48 -16.75 -11.33
C PRO A 18 -11.98 -17.32 -9.99
N ALA A 19 -13.14 -17.96 -10.01
CA ALA A 19 -13.80 -18.48 -8.80
C ALA A 19 -12.91 -19.45 -8.01
N GLU A 20 -12.13 -20.29 -8.71
CA GLU A 20 -11.18 -21.21 -8.08
C GLU A 20 -10.01 -20.51 -7.37
N VAL A 21 -9.64 -19.33 -7.81
CA VAL A 21 -8.61 -18.49 -7.16
C VAL A 21 -9.23 -17.79 -5.94
N ARG A 22 -10.45 -17.27 -6.08
CA ARG A 22 -11.19 -16.68 -4.98
C ARG A 22 -11.43 -17.67 -3.84
N ALA A 23 -11.79 -18.88 -4.15
CA ALA A 23 -12.02 -19.94 -3.15
C ALA A 23 -10.77 -20.29 -2.33
N LYS A 24 -9.58 -19.97 -2.81
CA LYS A 24 -8.32 -20.13 -2.08
C LYS A 24 -7.97 -18.94 -1.20
N ARG A 25 -8.75 -17.88 -1.26
CA ARG A 25 -8.47 -16.66 -0.53
C ARG A 25 -8.78 -16.83 0.94
N LEU A 26 -7.88 -16.37 1.78
CA LEU A 26 -8.05 -16.43 3.22
C LEU A 26 -9.28 -15.60 3.66
N GLY A 27 -10.28 -16.27 4.23
CA GLY A 27 -11.47 -15.63 4.79
C GLY A 27 -12.60 -15.32 3.80
N ASP A 28 -12.54 -15.83 2.57
CA ASP A 28 -13.60 -15.62 1.58
C ASP A 28 -14.95 -16.20 2.02
N ASP A 29 -14.91 -17.32 2.69
CA ASP A 29 -16.06 -18.05 3.25
C ASP A 29 -16.57 -17.48 4.59
N VAL A 30 -15.69 -16.83 5.36
CA VAL A 30 -15.99 -16.40 6.73
C VAL A 30 -16.46 -14.95 6.77
N SER A 31 -15.92 -14.08 5.92
CA SER A 31 -16.21 -12.66 5.93
C SER A 31 -16.35 -12.05 4.53
N PRO A 32 -17.46 -12.31 3.86
CA PRO A 32 -17.71 -11.76 2.51
C PRO A 32 -17.70 -10.23 2.48
N LEU A 33 -18.01 -9.54 3.59
CA LEU A 33 -17.95 -8.08 3.65
C LEU A 33 -16.53 -7.53 3.53
N HIS A 34 -15.54 -8.19 4.10
CA HIS A 34 -14.13 -7.83 3.90
C HIS A 34 -13.64 -8.21 2.51
N THR A 35 -14.22 -9.24 1.95
CA THR A 35 -13.86 -9.76 0.63
C THR A 35 -14.47 -8.95 -0.50
N TYR A 36 -15.72 -8.52 -0.36
CA TYR A 36 -16.47 -7.75 -1.35
C TYR A 36 -16.60 -6.26 -1.01
N GLY A 37 -16.26 -5.89 0.21
CA GLY A 37 -16.45 -4.56 0.73
C GLY A 37 -15.22 -3.67 0.55
N PHE A 38 -14.99 -2.93 1.60
CA PHE A 38 -14.13 -1.74 1.62
C PHE A 38 -12.66 -1.95 1.20
N SER A 39 -12.09 -3.12 1.33
CA SER A 39 -10.65 -3.30 1.07
C SER A 39 -10.23 -4.64 0.51
N ALA A 40 -11.14 -5.57 0.30
CA ALA A 40 -10.80 -6.90 -0.21
C ALA A 40 -9.62 -7.57 0.57
N THR A 41 -9.58 -7.38 1.90
CA THR A 41 -8.50 -7.84 2.77
C THR A 41 -8.90 -9.03 3.62
N ALA A 42 -7.94 -9.86 3.98
CA ALA A 42 -8.14 -10.91 4.98
C ALA A 42 -8.22 -10.30 6.39
N MET A 43 -9.05 -10.90 7.26
CA MET A 43 -9.11 -10.51 8.67
C MET A 43 -7.82 -10.91 9.39
N SER A 44 -7.35 -10.04 10.29
CA SER A 44 -6.12 -10.27 11.05
C SER A 44 -6.12 -11.58 11.85
N ASP A 45 -7.27 -11.96 12.43
CA ASP A 45 -7.41 -13.20 13.18
C ASP A 45 -7.23 -14.45 12.31
N LEU A 46 -7.70 -14.40 11.06
CA LEU A 46 -7.53 -15.50 10.12
C LEU A 46 -6.07 -15.62 9.65
N ILE A 47 -5.39 -14.48 9.49
CA ILE A 47 -3.96 -14.45 9.19
C ILE A 47 -3.16 -15.07 10.34
N LEU A 48 -3.46 -14.69 11.59
CA LEU A 48 -2.81 -15.29 12.77
C LEU A 48 -3.09 -16.78 12.89
N HIS A 49 -4.35 -17.20 12.67
CA HIS A 49 -4.70 -18.61 12.64
C HIS A 49 -3.89 -19.38 11.58
N ALA A 50 -3.77 -18.85 10.39
CA ALA A 50 -3.00 -19.49 9.33
C ALA A 50 -1.49 -19.56 9.65
N ILE A 51 -0.93 -18.57 10.34
CA ILE A 51 0.45 -18.62 10.83
C ILE A 51 0.61 -19.70 11.90
N GLU A 52 -0.33 -19.79 12.85
CA GLU A 52 -0.28 -20.68 14.00
C GLU A 52 -0.49 -22.16 13.64
N THR A 53 -1.36 -22.42 12.68
CA THR A 53 -1.81 -23.78 12.34
C THR A 53 -1.30 -24.31 11.00
N GLY A 54 -0.93 -23.39 10.09
CA GLY A 54 -0.63 -23.72 8.70
C GLY A 54 -1.87 -23.94 7.83
N GLU A 55 -3.09 -23.71 8.36
CA GLU A 55 -4.34 -23.91 7.65
C GLU A 55 -4.98 -22.56 7.24
N PRO A 56 -5.59 -22.44 6.07
CA PRO A 56 -5.68 -23.42 4.97
C PRO A 56 -4.38 -23.59 4.17
N TYR A 57 -3.38 -22.78 4.41
CA TYR A 57 -2.02 -22.87 3.88
C TYR A 57 -1.04 -22.13 4.79
N PRO A 58 0.24 -22.57 4.87
CA PRO A 58 1.22 -21.95 5.73
C PRO A 58 1.64 -20.57 5.20
N ILE A 59 1.62 -19.57 6.09
CA ILE A 59 2.22 -18.26 5.83
C ILE A 59 3.65 -18.31 6.35
N LYS A 60 4.62 -18.05 5.46
CA LYS A 60 6.05 -18.11 5.79
C LYS A 60 6.73 -16.76 5.88
N MET A 61 6.19 -15.77 5.17
CA MET A 61 6.74 -14.43 5.11
C MET A 61 5.63 -13.40 5.33
N MET A 62 5.96 -12.35 6.09
CA MET A 62 5.10 -11.18 6.22
C MET A 62 5.89 -9.91 5.90
N TRP A 63 5.22 -9.00 5.21
CA TRP A 63 5.69 -7.66 4.97
C TRP A 63 4.74 -6.67 5.62
N PHE A 64 5.25 -5.85 6.52
CA PHE A 64 4.48 -4.79 7.20
C PHE A 64 4.89 -3.43 6.68
N GLN A 65 3.93 -2.69 6.17
CA GLN A 65 4.14 -1.34 5.69
C GLN A 65 3.13 -0.40 6.34
N SER A 66 3.63 0.65 6.99
CA SER A 66 2.80 1.65 7.67
C SER A 66 1.84 1.07 8.72
N THR A 67 2.18 -0.08 9.32
CA THR A 67 1.36 -0.74 10.34
C THR A 67 2.22 -1.29 11.49
N ASN A 68 1.56 -1.51 12.65
CA ASN A 68 2.20 -2.00 13.87
C ASN A 68 1.29 -3.04 14.55
N PRO A 69 1.25 -4.28 14.05
CA PRO A 69 0.34 -5.30 14.56
C PRO A 69 0.43 -5.55 16.06
N ILE A 70 1.62 -5.57 16.64
CA ILE A 70 1.78 -5.77 18.10
C ILE A 70 1.03 -4.71 18.91
N ALA A 71 1.07 -3.44 18.49
CA ALA A 71 0.35 -2.39 19.20
C ALA A 71 -1.12 -2.30 18.78
N ASN A 72 -1.42 -2.54 17.49
CA ASN A 72 -2.78 -2.35 16.97
C ASN A 72 -3.75 -3.47 17.39
N MET A 73 -3.26 -4.66 17.67
CA MET A 73 -4.09 -5.79 18.11
C MET A 73 -4.23 -5.89 19.64
N GLY A 74 -3.81 -4.89 20.37
CA GLY A 74 -4.13 -4.66 21.79
C GLY A 74 -3.99 -5.90 22.69
N ALA A 75 -5.13 -6.48 23.07
CA ALA A 75 -5.19 -7.64 23.97
C ALA A 75 -4.48 -8.89 23.43
N GLU A 76 -4.33 -9.01 22.13
CA GLU A 76 -3.70 -10.16 21.46
C GLU A 76 -2.19 -9.95 21.22
N ALA A 77 -1.58 -8.88 21.69
CA ALA A 77 -0.16 -8.57 21.46
C ALA A 77 0.78 -9.75 21.75
N PRO A 78 0.63 -10.53 22.84
CA PRO A 78 1.47 -11.71 23.09
C PRO A 78 1.28 -12.82 22.07
N ARG A 79 0.07 -13.00 21.55
CA ARG A 79 -0.25 -13.96 20.49
C ARG A 79 0.39 -13.53 19.16
N VAL A 80 0.21 -12.26 18.79
CA VAL A 80 0.82 -11.66 17.60
C VAL A 80 2.33 -11.84 17.63
N TYR A 81 2.97 -11.48 18.75
CA TYR A 81 4.41 -11.64 18.90
C TYR A 81 4.86 -13.10 18.70
N LYS A 82 4.19 -14.06 19.34
CA LYS A 82 4.53 -15.48 19.20
C LYS A 82 4.36 -15.94 17.76
N ALA A 83 3.24 -15.61 17.12
CA ALA A 83 2.96 -16.01 15.75
C ALA A 83 4.00 -15.43 14.77
N LEU A 84 4.30 -14.14 14.84
CA LEU A 84 5.28 -13.51 13.95
C LEU A 84 6.70 -14.09 14.11
N ARG A 85 7.06 -14.54 15.30
CA ARG A 85 8.36 -15.17 15.57
C ARG A 85 8.51 -16.58 15.00
N THR A 86 7.43 -17.19 14.50
CA THR A 86 7.48 -18.50 13.80
C THR A 86 7.66 -18.37 12.30
N LEU A 87 7.56 -17.15 11.74
CA LEU A 87 7.74 -16.92 10.32
C LEU A 87 9.20 -17.08 9.91
N ASP A 88 9.40 -17.51 8.66
CA ASP A 88 10.74 -17.63 8.06
C ASP A 88 11.37 -16.24 7.81
N PHE A 89 10.53 -15.21 7.59
CA PHE A 89 10.98 -13.83 7.35
C PHE A 89 9.91 -12.80 7.68
N VAL A 90 10.31 -11.73 8.36
CA VAL A 90 9.49 -10.55 8.66
C VAL A 90 10.20 -9.29 8.19
N GLY A 91 9.66 -8.64 7.15
CA GLY A 91 10.09 -7.32 6.69
C GLY A 91 9.18 -6.22 7.25
N VAL A 92 9.77 -5.13 7.70
CA VAL A 92 9.04 -3.94 8.15
C VAL A 92 9.54 -2.71 7.42
N ALA A 93 8.66 -2.06 6.68
CA ALA A 93 8.90 -0.75 6.08
C ALA A 93 8.12 0.32 6.87
N GLY A 94 8.81 1.28 7.43
CA GLY A 94 8.19 2.27 8.29
C GLY A 94 9.04 3.49 8.59
N ILE A 95 8.34 4.56 9.02
CA ILE A 95 8.98 5.83 9.40
C ILE A 95 9.68 5.71 10.76
N PHE A 96 9.11 4.88 11.65
CA PHE A 96 9.60 4.75 13.04
C PHE A 96 9.88 3.29 13.39
N MET A 97 10.85 3.09 14.29
CA MET A 97 11.08 1.81 14.96
C MET A 97 9.94 1.54 15.94
N ASN A 98 8.88 0.91 15.44
CA ASN A 98 7.72 0.53 16.22
C ASN A 98 7.91 -0.83 16.93
N PRO A 99 7.06 -1.20 17.90
CA PRO A 99 7.16 -2.48 18.62
C PRO A 99 7.25 -3.72 17.74
N THR A 100 6.52 -3.76 16.61
CA THR A 100 6.61 -4.89 15.67
C THR A 100 7.97 -4.96 14.99
N ALA A 101 8.50 -3.83 14.56
CA ALA A 101 9.86 -3.75 13.99
C ALA A 101 10.92 -4.19 15.01
N MET A 102 10.84 -3.68 16.23
CA MET A 102 11.83 -3.99 17.28
C MET A 102 11.81 -5.44 17.73
N ALA A 103 10.63 -6.06 17.79
CA ALA A 103 10.44 -7.38 18.37
C ALA A 103 10.51 -8.53 17.37
N CYS A 104 10.11 -8.30 16.13
CA CYS A 104 9.87 -9.39 15.17
C CYS A 104 10.58 -9.23 13.82
N ALA A 105 11.03 -8.03 13.44
CA ALA A 105 11.57 -7.83 12.09
C ALA A 105 12.95 -8.47 11.92
N ASP A 106 13.14 -9.17 10.82
CA ASP A 106 14.45 -9.59 10.31
C ASP A 106 15.10 -8.48 9.47
N LEU A 107 14.27 -7.65 8.82
CA LEU A 107 14.69 -6.50 8.02
C LEU A 107 13.81 -5.30 8.31
N VAL A 108 14.43 -4.16 8.61
CA VAL A 108 13.73 -2.87 8.72
C VAL A 108 14.22 -1.93 7.63
N LEU A 109 13.27 -1.37 6.88
CA LEU A 109 13.55 -0.41 5.81
C LEU A 109 12.95 0.95 6.18
N PRO A 110 13.78 2.00 6.25
CA PRO A 110 13.29 3.34 6.56
C PRO A 110 12.51 3.93 5.39
N ILE A 111 11.33 4.49 5.70
CA ILE A 111 10.44 5.10 4.71
C ILE A 111 10.39 6.61 4.91
N ALA A 112 10.43 7.35 3.82
CA ALA A 112 10.33 8.80 3.77
C ALA A 112 8.94 9.30 4.20
N MET A 113 8.91 10.41 4.94
CA MET A 113 7.68 11.10 5.33
C MET A 113 7.06 11.88 4.16
N CYS A 114 5.81 12.33 4.34
CA CYS A 114 5.10 13.09 3.30
C CYS A 114 5.90 14.25 2.68
N PRO A 115 6.60 15.13 3.42
CA PRO A 115 7.35 16.23 2.80
C PRO A 115 8.63 15.79 2.08
N GLU A 116 9.03 14.54 2.25
CA GLU A 116 10.30 13.97 1.76
C GLU A 116 10.12 13.16 0.47
N ARG A 117 8.87 13.02 -0.02
CA ARG A 117 8.54 12.16 -1.18
C ARG A 117 7.52 12.79 -2.13
N ASN A 118 7.48 12.27 -3.34
CA ASN A 118 6.37 12.48 -4.26
C ASN A 118 5.36 11.35 -4.10
N SER A 119 4.08 11.67 -4.14
CA SER A 119 2.98 10.70 -4.12
C SER A 119 1.67 11.40 -4.49
N PHE A 120 0.54 10.71 -4.40
CA PHE A 120 -0.77 11.35 -4.49
C PHE A 120 -1.74 10.72 -3.50
N ARG A 121 -2.72 11.51 -3.10
CA ARG A 121 -3.78 11.09 -2.20
C ARG A 121 -5.10 10.99 -2.94
N THR A 122 -5.76 9.84 -2.80
CA THR A 122 -7.05 9.56 -3.46
C THR A 122 -8.21 9.36 -2.47
N TRP A 123 -7.92 9.28 -1.19
CA TRP A 123 -8.85 8.79 -0.16
C TRP A 123 -9.91 9.83 0.20
N TYR A 124 -11.20 9.55 -0.11
CA TYR A 124 -12.40 10.35 0.20
C TYR A 124 -12.35 11.85 -0.15
N THR A 125 -11.40 12.26 -0.93
CA THR A 125 -11.21 13.66 -1.34
C THR A 125 -10.85 13.70 -2.82
N PRO A 126 -10.95 14.87 -3.46
CA PRO A 126 -10.33 15.04 -4.76
C PRO A 126 -8.88 14.54 -4.73
N MET A 127 -8.46 13.90 -5.81
CA MET A 127 -7.06 13.48 -5.93
C MET A 127 -6.14 14.69 -5.75
N ARG A 128 -5.16 14.56 -4.90
CA ARG A 128 -4.20 15.62 -4.61
C ARG A 128 -2.78 15.10 -4.70
N PRO A 129 -1.87 15.80 -5.35
CA PRO A 129 -0.47 15.47 -5.33
C PRO A 129 0.12 15.75 -3.94
N ILE A 130 1.11 14.95 -3.59
CA ILE A 130 2.05 15.20 -2.51
C ILE A 130 3.38 15.44 -3.21
N THR A 131 3.94 16.64 -3.08
CA THR A 131 5.21 17.01 -3.71
C THR A 131 6.33 17.00 -2.69
N LYS A 132 7.44 16.40 -3.06
CA LYS A 132 8.66 16.44 -2.27
C LYS A 132 9.16 17.87 -2.11
N VAL A 133 9.40 18.31 -0.87
CA VAL A 133 9.91 19.65 -0.53
C VAL A 133 11.24 19.62 0.21
N MET A 134 11.68 18.43 0.67
CA MET A 134 12.95 18.24 1.34
C MET A 134 13.48 16.82 1.10
N ASP A 135 14.77 16.63 1.29
CA ASP A 135 15.36 15.30 1.18
C ASP A 135 15.06 14.43 2.41
N ALA A 136 14.84 13.15 2.15
CA ALA A 136 14.68 12.17 3.21
C ALA A 136 16.00 11.96 3.97
N PRO A 137 15.97 11.74 5.29
CA PRO A 137 17.16 11.54 6.09
C PRO A 137 17.77 10.14 5.84
N GLY A 138 19.09 10.08 5.81
CA GLY A 138 19.83 8.81 5.76
C GLY A 138 19.51 7.97 4.53
N GLU A 139 19.06 6.73 4.75
CA GLU A 139 18.72 5.78 3.69
C GLU A 139 17.21 5.69 3.43
N ALA A 140 16.40 6.58 4.02
CA ALA A 140 14.96 6.55 3.84
C ALA A 140 14.56 6.87 2.39
N VAL A 141 13.64 6.08 1.86
CA VAL A 141 13.12 6.20 0.51
C VAL A 141 11.59 6.24 0.53
N SER A 142 10.96 6.74 -0.53
CA SER A 142 9.51 6.66 -0.65
C SER A 142 9.03 5.21 -0.80
N ASP A 143 7.75 4.96 -0.50
CA ASP A 143 7.13 3.65 -0.75
C ASP A 143 7.23 3.28 -2.23
N GLU A 144 7.04 4.26 -3.11
CA GLU A 144 7.12 4.11 -4.56
C GLU A 144 8.54 3.73 -5.00
N GLU A 145 9.54 4.43 -4.50
CA GLU A 145 10.95 4.16 -4.81
C GLU A 145 11.37 2.78 -4.27
N LEU A 146 10.90 2.41 -3.07
CA LEU A 146 11.18 1.10 -2.50
C LEU A 146 10.64 -0.03 -3.39
N ILE A 147 9.40 0.10 -3.88
CA ILE A 147 8.80 -0.88 -4.80
C ILE A 147 9.64 -0.99 -6.08
N VAL A 148 10.00 0.14 -6.69
CA VAL A 148 10.82 0.14 -7.90
C VAL A 148 12.17 -0.54 -7.66
N LYS A 149 12.83 -0.27 -6.53
CA LYS A 149 14.09 -0.91 -6.16
C LYS A 149 13.96 -2.43 -5.96
N ILE A 150 12.90 -2.88 -5.28
CA ILE A 150 12.66 -4.32 -5.05
C ILE A 150 12.36 -5.01 -6.39
N VAL A 151 11.42 -4.50 -7.17
CA VAL A 151 11.03 -5.09 -8.45
C VAL A 151 12.18 -5.05 -9.43
N GLY A 152 12.98 -3.98 -9.46
CA GLY A 152 14.18 -3.88 -10.30
C GLY A 152 15.22 -4.96 -10.02
N LYS A 153 15.27 -5.51 -8.79
CA LYS A 153 16.14 -6.63 -8.44
C LYS A 153 15.51 -8.01 -8.67
N THR A 154 14.20 -8.12 -8.55
CA THR A 154 13.50 -9.42 -8.61
C THR A 154 12.88 -9.72 -9.97
N ASN A 155 12.43 -8.70 -10.67
CA ASN A 155 11.80 -8.82 -11.99
C ASN A 155 11.98 -7.52 -12.80
N PRO A 156 13.21 -7.19 -13.27
CA PRO A 156 13.48 -5.96 -14.01
C PRO A 156 12.67 -5.82 -15.31
N GLU A 157 12.40 -6.95 -15.99
CA GLU A 157 11.63 -6.97 -17.24
C GLU A 157 10.20 -6.41 -17.04
N LEU A 158 9.64 -6.57 -15.85
CA LEU A 158 8.33 -6.00 -15.51
C LEU A 158 8.37 -4.46 -15.54
N LEU A 159 9.41 -3.87 -14.96
CA LEU A 159 9.59 -2.41 -14.97
C LEU A 159 9.82 -1.88 -16.39
N GLU A 160 10.67 -2.55 -17.16
CA GLU A 160 10.96 -2.19 -18.57
C GLU A 160 9.69 -2.23 -19.41
N ARG A 161 8.89 -3.28 -19.26
CA ARG A 161 7.62 -3.44 -19.98
C ARG A 161 6.66 -2.27 -19.79
N PHE A 162 6.64 -1.65 -18.62
CA PHE A 162 5.77 -0.53 -18.29
C PHE A 162 6.48 0.82 -18.30
N GLY A 163 7.77 0.87 -18.67
CA GLY A 163 8.55 2.11 -18.70
C GLY A 163 8.75 2.73 -17.31
N ILE A 164 8.80 1.88 -16.27
CA ILE A 164 8.97 2.32 -14.87
C ILE A 164 10.45 2.24 -14.50
N HIS A 165 11.04 3.34 -14.07
CA HIS A 165 12.47 3.42 -13.70
C HIS A 165 12.71 4.21 -12.40
N ASP A 166 11.72 4.98 -11.93
CA ASP A 166 11.78 5.77 -10.70
C ASP A 166 10.36 5.94 -10.10
N ASP A 167 10.26 6.67 -8.98
CA ASP A 167 9.01 6.97 -8.30
C ASP A 167 8.03 7.74 -9.21
N ILE A 168 8.50 8.75 -9.94
CA ILE A 168 7.65 9.57 -10.82
C ILE A 168 7.07 8.74 -11.97
N SER A 169 7.87 7.90 -12.62
CA SER A 169 7.38 7.03 -13.69
C SER A 169 6.37 6.00 -13.17
N LEU A 170 6.53 5.49 -11.94
CA LEU A 170 5.53 4.65 -11.29
C LEU A 170 4.24 5.42 -10.99
N LEU A 171 4.33 6.63 -10.47
CA LEU A 171 3.15 7.49 -10.25
C LEU A 171 2.43 7.80 -11.57
N ASN A 172 3.18 8.10 -12.64
CA ASN A 172 2.62 8.31 -13.96
C ASN A 172 1.93 7.07 -14.52
N PHE A 173 2.50 5.88 -14.31
CA PHE A 173 1.86 4.62 -14.66
C PHE A 173 0.50 4.47 -13.95
N PHE A 174 0.43 4.73 -12.65
CA PHE A 174 -0.84 4.67 -11.93
C PHE A 174 -1.86 5.70 -12.43
N LEU A 175 -1.42 6.91 -12.74
CA LEU A 175 -2.32 7.99 -13.19
C LEU A 175 -2.84 7.78 -14.62
N ARG A 176 -2.02 7.22 -15.51
CA ARG A 176 -2.36 7.06 -16.93
C ARG A 176 -3.08 5.76 -17.25
N GLU A 177 -2.63 4.66 -16.68
CA GLU A 177 -3.00 3.31 -17.09
C GLU A 177 -4.14 2.72 -16.25
N ARG A 178 -4.34 3.20 -15.05
CA ARG A 178 -5.41 2.69 -14.18
C ARG A 178 -6.71 3.46 -14.39
N SER A 179 -7.58 2.87 -15.20
CA SER A 179 -8.94 3.35 -15.40
C SER A 179 -9.89 3.04 -14.24
N ASP A 180 -9.54 2.14 -13.35
CA ASP A 180 -10.34 1.65 -12.24
C ASP A 180 -10.37 2.61 -11.04
N TRP A 181 -9.51 3.66 -11.04
CA TRP A 181 -9.44 4.65 -9.97
C TRP A 181 -10.13 5.98 -10.32
N GLY A 182 -11.25 5.94 -11.02
CA GLY A 182 -12.05 7.12 -11.26
C GLY A 182 -11.90 7.76 -12.64
N GLY A 183 -11.49 6.97 -13.58
CA GLY A 183 -11.41 7.36 -14.98
C GLY A 183 -10.01 7.72 -15.43
N LYS A 184 -9.82 7.58 -16.71
CA LYS A 184 -8.57 7.94 -17.38
C LYS A 184 -8.30 9.43 -17.17
N LEU A 185 -7.44 9.75 -16.21
CA LEU A 185 -7.01 11.14 -16.05
C LEU A 185 -6.26 11.62 -17.30
N GLY A 186 -5.62 10.71 -18.02
CA GLY A 186 -4.83 11.02 -19.22
C GLY A 186 -3.69 12.00 -18.95
N LYS A 187 -3.34 12.17 -17.68
CA LYS A 187 -2.41 13.15 -17.17
C LYS A 187 -1.31 12.46 -16.41
N ASP A 188 -0.16 13.07 -16.34
CA ASP A 188 0.92 12.64 -15.48
C ASP A 188 0.93 13.36 -14.12
N PHE A 189 1.90 13.01 -13.30
CA PHE A 189 2.03 13.58 -11.96
C PHE A 189 2.24 15.09 -11.99
N GLN A 190 3.01 15.60 -12.94
CA GLN A 190 3.27 17.03 -13.08
C GLN A 190 2.00 17.80 -13.49
N ASP A 191 1.23 17.26 -14.42
CA ASP A 191 -0.07 17.82 -14.80
C ASP A 191 -1.02 17.91 -13.60
N LEU A 192 -1.04 16.85 -12.75
CA LEU A 192 -1.84 16.84 -11.53
C LEU A 192 -1.39 17.93 -10.55
N VAL A 193 -0.09 18.13 -10.39
CA VAL A 193 0.46 19.19 -9.55
C VAL A 193 0.02 20.57 -10.04
N GLU A 194 0.20 20.86 -11.32
CA GLU A 194 -0.14 22.15 -11.92
C GLU A 194 -1.64 22.44 -11.84
N GLU A 195 -2.45 21.43 -12.08
CA GLU A 195 -3.89 21.58 -12.02
C GLU A 195 -4.39 21.80 -10.59
N CYS A 196 -3.89 21.07 -9.60
CA CYS A 196 -4.24 21.31 -8.20
C CYS A 196 -3.88 22.73 -7.73
N TRP A 197 -2.81 23.32 -8.23
CA TRP A 197 -2.46 24.71 -7.95
C TRP A 197 -3.42 25.71 -8.60
N SER A 198 -4.06 25.34 -9.71
CA SER A 198 -5.00 26.21 -10.43
C SER A 198 -6.42 26.21 -9.83
N TYR A 199 -6.77 25.24 -8.99
CA TYR A 199 -8.09 25.13 -8.36
C TYR A 199 -8.16 25.94 -7.04
N PRO A 200 -8.93 27.04 -6.99
CA PRO A 200 -9.05 27.85 -5.77
C PRO A 200 -9.59 27.07 -4.57
N ASP A 201 -10.52 26.13 -4.81
CA ASP A 201 -11.15 25.33 -3.76
C ASP A 201 -10.24 24.26 -3.16
N LEU A 202 -9.16 23.92 -3.84
CA LEU A 202 -8.14 22.98 -3.37
C LEU A 202 -6.98 23.68 -2.66
N GLN A 203 -6.93 25.02 -2.76
CA GLN A 203 -5.92 25.80 -2.07
C GLN A 203 -6.26 25.93 -0.58
N TYR A 204 -5.23 26.07 0.22
CA TYR A 204 -5.38 26.34 1.64
C TYR A 204 -6.13 27.66 1.83
N ARG A 205 -7.34 27.61 2.43
CA ARG A 205 -8.05 28.83 2.79
C ARG A 205 -7.23 29.54 3.86
N LYS A 206 -6.84 30.78 3.60
CA LYS A 206 -6.34 31.66 4.66
C LYS A 206 -7.52 31.93 5.59
N TYR A 207 -7.41 31.58 6.84
CA TYR A 207 -8.32 31.98 7.89
C TYR A 207 -8.07 33.44 8.24
#